data_cb9f08add05aed175d5e5cf13cda97d3
#
_entry.id   cb9f08add05aed175d5e5cf13cda97d3
#
_cell.length_a   1.000
_cell.length_b   1.000
_cell.length_c   1.000
_cell.angle_alpha   90.00
_cell.angle_beta   90.00
_cell.angle_gamma   90.00
#
_symmetry.space_group_name_H-M   'P 1'
#
loop_
_entity.id
_entity.type
_entity.pdbx_description
1 polymer ?
#
loop_
_entity_poly.entity_id
_entity_poly.type
_entity_poly.pdbx_seq_one_letter_code
_entity_poly.pdbx_strand_id
1 'polypeptide(L)'
;ADVLVNQGRPLVDYYLAVADACGDGKAAGNWIQQDVLRWLNEREASIDAYPVSAGDLADLLKTVAAGDLTTSRGREVLAEMVECGGSAGQAMQRLGIEKVDDSDLESLCRELLEANPKVVAQVKEGKEKAVGSLIGQAKKSNPNVDPGRVKQVCLELIAAM
;
A
#
# COMPACT_ATOMS: atom_id res chain seq x y z
N ALA A 1 21.85 -5.31 3.41
CA ALA A 1 22.39 -6.49 2.73
C ALA A 1 23.08 -7.43 3.70
N ASP A 2 23.94 -6.92 4.60
CA ASP A 2 24.70 -7.77 5.54
C ASP A 2 23.82 -8.56 6.51
N VAL A 3 22.70 -7.99 6.96
CA VAL A 3 21.74 -8.66 7.84
C VAL A 3 21.08 -9.85 7.14
N LEU A 4 20.73 -9.71 5.87
CA LEU A 4 20.13 -10.78 5.05
C LEU A 4 21.11 -11.92 4.77
N VAL A 5 22.38 -11.60 4.50
CA VAL A 5 23.44 -12.60 4.30
C VAL A 5 23.69 -13.42 5.55
N ASN A 6 23.63 -12.80 6.73
CA ASN A 6 23.81 -13.49 8.03
C ASN A 6 22.69 -14.49 8.37
N GLN A 7 21.49 -14.37 7.78
CA GLN A 7 20.38 -15.32 7.95
C GLN A 7 20.46 -16.55 7.03
N GLY A 8 21.46 -16.60 6.16
CA GLY A 8 21.75 -17.71 5.29
C GLY A 8 21.14 -17.60 3.89
N ARG A 9 21.57 -18.51 3.03
CA ARG A 9 21.22 -18.53 1.61
C ARG A 9 19.71 -18.61 1.33
N PRO A 10 18.89 -19.41 2.05
CA PRO A 10 17.45 -19.49 1.79
C PRO A 10 16.73 -18.13 1.91
N LEU A 11 17.13 -17.29 2.87
CA LEU A 11 16.56 -15.95 3.02
C LEU A 11 17.00 -15.01 1.88
N VAL A 12 18.25 -15.13 1.43
CA VAL A 12 18.74 -14.37 0.27
C VAL A 12 17.99 -14.77 -1.00
N ASP A 13 17.77 -16.05 -1.22
CA ASP A 13 17.01 -16.56 -2.37
C ASP A 13 15.55 -16.08 -2.32
N TYR A 14 14.93 -16.07 -1.15
CA TYR A 14 13.61 -15.50 -0.93
C TYR A 14 13.57 -13.99 -1.26
N TYR A 15 14.55 -13.23 -0.76
CA TYR A 15 14.67 -11.80 -1.07
C TYR A 15 14.80 -11.54 -2.57
N LEU A 16 15.69 -12.29 -3.25
CA LEU A 16 15.90 -12.15 -4.68
C LEU A 16 14.64 -12.48 -5.48
N ALA A 17 13.90 -13.52 -5.09
CA ALA A 17 12.64 -13.89 -5.72
C ALA A 17 11.57 -12.79 -5.55
N VAL A 18 11.46 -12.20 -4.36
CA VAL A 18 10.54 -11.08 -4.11
C VAL A 18 10.95 -9.84 -4.89
N ALA A 19 12.23 -9.47 -4.86
CA ALA A 19 12.76 -8.30 -5.56
C ALA A 19 12.57 -8.39 -7.08
N ASP A 20 12.83 -9.57 -7.62
CA ASP A 20 12.68 -9.85 -9.06
C ASP A 20 11.20 -9.80 -9.48
N ALA A 21 10.33 -10.40 -8.69
CA ALA A 21 8.90 -10.43 -8.96
C ALA A 21 8.21 -9.06 -8.81
N CYS A 22 8.59 -8.25 -7.80
CA CYS A 22 7.99 -6.92 -7.60
C CYS A 22 8.68 -5.81 -8.42
N GLY A 23 9.90 -6.04 -8.90
CA GLY A 23 10.69 -5.07 -9.66
C GLY A 23 11.32 -3.94 -8.82
N ASP A 24 11.22 -4.02 -7.48
CA ASP A 24 11.80 -3.05 -6.55
C ASP A 24 12.52 -3.74 -5.39
N GLY A 25 13.83 -3.93 -5.56
CA GLY A 25 14.68 -4.56 -4.56
C GLY A 25 14.77 -3.77 -3.23
N LYS A 26 14.61 -2.46 -3.28
CA LYS A 26 14.63 -1.62 -2.07
C LYS A 26 13.38 -1.81 -1.23
N ALA A 27 12.22 -1.81 -1.86
CA ALA A 27 10.95 -2.09 -1.18
C ALA A 27 10.95 -3.52 -0.62
N ALA A 28 11.34 -4.52 -1.42
CA ALA A 28 11.49 -5.90 -0.98
C ALA A 28 12.41 -6.02 0.24
N GLY A 29 13.58 -5.39 0.20
CA GLY A 29 14.54 -5.38 1.31
C GLY A 29 13.95 -4.79 2.59
N ASN A 30 13.29 -3.64 2.51
CA ASN A 30 12.67 -2.99 3.66
C ASN A 30 11.58 -3.87 4.32
N TRP A 31 10.70 -4.45 3.53
CA TRP A 31 9.63 -5.30 4.03
C TRP A 31 10.17 -6.60 4.64
N ILE A 32 11.16 -7.21 4.00
CA ILE A 32 11.79 -8.42 4.51
C ILE A 32 12.52 -8.12 5.83
N GLN A 33 13.30 -7.05 5.91
CA GLN A 33 14.00 -6.69 7.14
C GLN A 33 13.07 -6.32 8.30
N GLN A 34 12.00 -5.61 8.04
CA GLN A 34 11.11 -5.11 9.09
C GLN A 34 10.05 -6.13 9.50
N ASP A 35 9.48 -6.83 8.55
CA ASP A 35 8.31 -7.68 8.79
C ASP A 35 8.67 -9.18 8.79
N VAL A 36 9.38 -9.66 7.78
CA VAL A 36 9.74 -11.09 7.66
C VAL A 36 10.78 -11.49 8.69
N LEU A 37 11.89 -10.76 8.80
CA LEU A 37 12.93 -11.06 9.80
C LEU A 37 12.43 -10.93 11.24
N ARG A 38 11.59 -9.97 11.49
CA ARG A 38 10.95 -9.82 12.81
C ARG A 38 10.16 -11.07 13.17
N TRP A 39 9.33 -11.55 12.27
CA TRP A 39 8.55 -12.78 12.49
C TRP A 39 9.44 -14.00 12.70
N LEU A 40 10.52 -14.14 11.90
CA LEU A 40 11.48 -15.24 12.05
C LEU A 40 12.20 -15.20 13.39
N ASN A 41 12.64 -14.02 13.83
CA ASN A 41 13.32 -13.81 15.09
C ASN A 41 12.41 -14.06 16.30
N GLU A 42 11.16 -13.60 16.27
CA GLU A 42 10.18 -13.79 17.35
C GLU A 42 9.83 -15.28 17.56
N ARG A 43 9.95 -16.10 16.52
CA ARG A 43 9.61 -17.54 16.55
C ARG A 43 10.83 -18.45 16.45
N GLU A 44 12.03 -17.88 16.42
CA GLU A 44 13.29 -18.63 16.22
C GLU A 44 13.19 -19.59 15.01
N ALA A 45 12.51 -19.15 13.96
CA ALA A 45 12.20 -19.93 12.76
C ALA A 45 13.10 -19.57 11.59
N SER A 46 13.23 -20.49 10.63
CA SER A 46 13.87 -20.22 9.33
C SER A 46 12.86 -19.73 8.31
N ILE A 47 13.35 -19.17 7.18
CA ILE A 47 12.50 -18.69 6.09
C ILE A 47 11.62 -19.81 5.49
N ASP A 48 12.07 -21.05 5.55
CA ASP A 48 11.30 -22.21 5.08
C ASP A 48 10.02 -22.44 5.87
N ALA A 49 9.97 -21.97 7.11
CA ALA A 49 8.79 -22.02 7.97
C ALA A 49 7.86 -20.79 7.79
N TYR A 50 8.28 -19.80 7.03
CA TYR A 50 7.49 -18.60 6.80
C TYR A 50 6.26 -18.90 5.93
N PRO A 51 5.04 -18.57 6.39
CA PRO A 51 3.81 -19.00 5.72
C PRO A 51 3.49 -18.28 4.41
N VAL A 52 4.18 -17.17 4.13
CA VAL A 52 3.95 -16.35 2.93
C VAL A 52 5.02 -16.64 1.89
N SER A 53 4.60 -17.04 0.69
CA SER A 53 5.53 -17.28 -0.42
C SER A 53 6.14 -15.97 -0.95
N ALA A 54 7.29 -16.06 -1.63
CA ALA A 54 7.94 -14.91 -2.26
C ALA A 54 7.02 -14.26 -3.31
N GLY A 55 6.27 -15.06 -4.07
CA GLY A 55 5.32 -14.57 -5.06
C GLY A 55 4.16 -13.78 -4.44
N ASP A 56 3.57 -14.30 -3.37
CA ASP A 56 2.47 -13.63 -2.66
C ASP A 56 2.91 -12.31 -2.01
N LEU A 57 4.10 -12.29 -1.42
CA LEU A 57 4.69 -11.06 -0.88
C LEU A 57 4.97 -10.05 -2.00
N ALA A 58 5.51 -10.49 -3.12
CA ALA A 58 5.76 -9.63 -4.27
C ALA A 58 4.47 -9.01 -4.84
N ASP A 59 3.38 -9.77 -4.90
CA ASP A 59 2.07 -9.27 -5.35
C ASP A 59 1.50 -8.22 -4.39
N LEU A 60 1.67 -8.43 -3.09
CA LEU A 60 1.32 -7.43 -2.09
C LEU A 60 2.14 -6.14 -2.26
N LEU A 61 3.46 -6.26 -2.47
CA LEU A 61 4.33 -5.10 -2.70
C LEU A 61 3.97 -4.35 -3.99
N LYS A 62 3.62 -5.05 -5.05
CA LYS A 62 3.11 -4.43 -6.28
C LYS A 62 1.83 -3.63 -6.03
N THR A 63 0.91 -4.18 -5.26
CA THR A 63 -0.35 -3.52 -4.90
C THR A 63 -0.10 -2.24 -4.11
N VAL A 64 0.85 -2.26 -3.17
CA VAL A 64 1.26 -1.06 -2.41
C VAL A 64 1.98 -0.05 -3.33
N ALA A 65 2.88 -0.52 -4.20
CA ALA A 65 3.61 0.34 -5.14
C ALA A 65 2.70 1.02 -6.17
N ALA A 66 1.64 0.32 -6.60
CA ALA A 66 0.63 0.88 -7.51
C ALA A 66 -0.25 1.97 -6.84
N GLY A 67 -0.20 2.08 -5.50
CA GLY A 67 -1.03 3.01 -4.74
C GLY A 67 -2.45 2.48 -4.43
N ASP A 68 -2.71 1.22 -4.74
CA ASP A 68 -3.99 0.55 -4.42
C ASP A 68 -4.14 0.30 -2.91
N LEU A 69 -3.02 0.21 -2.19
CA LEU A 69 -2.94 0.07 -0.74
C LEU A 69 -1.94 1.07 -0.16
N THR A 70 -2.26 1.61 1.01
CA THR A 70 -1.25 2.31 1.83
C THR A 70 -0.29 1.29 2.46
N THR A 71 0.91 1.74 2.83
CA THR A 71 1.90 0.88 3.51
C THR A 71 1.34 0.27 4.80
N SER A 72 0.55 1.04 5.57
CA SER A 72 -0.10 0.56 6.80
C SER A 72 -1.09 -0.57 6.51
N ARG A 73 -1.94 -0.39 5.49
CA ARG A 73 -2.88 -1.43 5.06
C ARG A 73 -2.16 -2.65 4.48
N GLY A 74 -1.09 -2.44 3.74
CA GLY A 74 -0.25 -3.53 3.24
C GLY A 74 0.30 -4.40 4.37
N ARG A 75 0.70 -3.81 5.50
CA ARG A 75 1.16 -4.55 6.69
C ARG A 75 0.03 -5.31 7.38
N GLU A 76 -1.18 -4.75 7.45
CA GLU A 76 -2.37 -5.46 7.95
C GLU A 76 -2.67 -6.69 7.07
N VAL A 77 -2.60 -6.53 5.75
CA VAL A 77 -2.77 -7.64 4.80
C VAL A 77 -1.68 -8.70 4.99
N LEU A 78 -0.43 -8.30 5.15
CA LEU A 78 0.67 -9.24 5.39
C LEU A 78 0.47 -10.01 6.71
N ALA A 79 0.06 -9.35 7.78
CA ALA A 79 -0.24 -10.00 9.06
C ALA A 79 -1.34 -11.06 8.91
N GLU A 80 -2.41 -10.75 8.19
CA GLU A 80 -3.49 -11.68 7.89
C GLU A 80 -3.00 -12.88 7.04
N MET A 81 -2.14 -12.63 6.05
CA MET A 81 -1.52 -13.69 5.25
C MET A 81 -0.66 -14.62 6.10
N VAL A 82 0.06 -14.06 7.09
CA VAL A 82 0.89 -14.82 8.01
C VAL A 82 0.06 -15.69 8.97
N GLU A 83 -1.07 -15.17 9.45
CA GLU A 83 -1.92 -15.88 10.42
C GLU A 83 -2.82 -16.93 9.76
N CYS A 84 -3.44 -16.57 8.65
CA CYS A 84 -4.45 -17.40 8.00
C CYS A 84 -3.96 -18.10 6.73
N GLY A 85 -2.80 -17.70 6.24
CA GLY A 85 -2.27 -18.14 4.94
C GLY A 85 -3.07 -17.58 3.76
N GLY A 86 -2.65 -17.93 2.55
CA GLY A 86 -3.29 -17.53 1.31
C GLY A 86 -2.65 -16.31 0.64
N SER A 87 -3.24 -15.86 -0.44
CA SER A 87 -2.76 -14.73 -1.25
C SER A 87 -3.14 -13.37 -0.63
N ALA A 88 -2.47 -12.32 -1.09
CA ALA A 88 -2.79 -10.94 -0.71
C ALA A 88 -4.26 -10.59 -0.99
N GLY A 89 -4.81 -11.04 -2.13
CA GLY A 89 -6.21 -10.82 -2.49
C GLY A 89 -7.20 -11.46 -1.51
N GLN A 90 -6.91 -12.68 -1.05
CA GLN A 90 -7.73 -13.37 -0.05
C GLN A 90 -7.69 -12.69 1.30
N ALA A 91 -6.50 -12.26 1.74
CA ALA A 91 -6.33 -11.51 2.97
C ALA A 91 -7.08 -10.16 2.91
N MET A 92 -7.02 -9.45 1.79
CA MET A 92 -7.78 -8.21 1.59
C MET A 92 -9.28 -8.44 1.71
N GLN A 93 -9.81 -9.50 1.11
CA GLN A 93 -11.23 -9.85 1.23
C GLN A 93 -11.65 -10.13 2.68
N ARG A 94 -10.83 -10.85 3.45
CA ARG A 94 -11.10 -11.14 4.87
C ARG A 94 -11.12 -9.87 5.72
N LEU A 95 -10.23 -8.92 5.43
CA LEU A 95 -10.13 -7.63 6.11
C LEU A 95 -11.16 -6.60 5.62
N GLY A 96 -11.93 -6.91 4.57
CA GLY A 96 -12.86 -5.97 3.94
C GLY A 96 -12.15 -4.81 3.25
N ILE A 97 -10.90 -5.02 2.82
CA ILE A 97 -10.12 -4.04 2.07
C ILE A 97 -10.38 -4.26 0.58
N GLU A 98 -11.00 -3.28 -0.05
CA GLU A 98 -11.20 -3.29 -1.50
C GLU A 98 -10.15 -2.43 -2.20
N LYS A 99 -9.71 -2.87 -3.38
CA LYS A 99 -8.92 -2.02 -4.26
C LYS A 99 -9.78 -0.85 -4.71
N VAL A 100 -9.24 0.35 -4.59
CA VAL A 100 -9.90 1.55 -5.11
C VAL A 100 -9.43 1.73 -6.56
N ASP A 101 -10.34 1.52 -7.51
CA ASP A 101 -10.06 1.80 -8.91
C ASP A 101 -9.90 3.30 -9.15
N ASP A 102 -9.08 3.68 -10.14
CA ASP A 102 -8.87 5.10 -10.48
C ASP A 102 -10.17 5.82 -10.86
N SER A 103 -11.12 5.09 -11.48
CA SER A 103 -12.45 5.63 -11.82
C SER A 103 -13.30 5.93 -10.59
N ASP A 104 -13.27 5.06 -9.58
CA ASP A 104 -13.96 5.26 -8.31
C ASP A 104 -13.36 6.41 -7.52
N LEU A 105 -12.03 6.52 -7.53
CA LEU A 105 -11.30 7.61 -6.91
C LEU A 105 -11.61 8.94 -7.60
N GLU A 106 -11.65 8.98 -8.92
CA GLU A 106 -12.00 10.16 -9.70
C GLU A 106 -13.44 10.61 -9.41
N SER A 107 -14.39 9.68 -9.38
CA SER A 107 -15.80 9.94 -9.04
C SER A 107 -15.94 10.52 -7.64
N LEU A 108 -15.27 9.92 -6.65
CA LEU A 108 -15.24 10.41 -5.27
C LEU A 108 -14.64 11.82 -5.19
N CYS A 109 -13.54 12.07 -5.87
CA CYS A 109 -12.91 13.39 -5.89
C CYS A 109 -13.82 14.43 -6.54
N ARG A 110 -14.52 14.10 -7.63
CA ARG A 110 -15.50 14.99 -8.26
C ARG A 110 -16.62 15.38 -7.31
N GLU A 111 -17.24 14.41 -6.64
CA GLU A 111 -18.28 14.66 -5.66
C GLU A 111 -17.80 15.58 -4.52
N LEU A 112 -16.57 15.36 -4.05
CA LEU A 112 -15.96 16.20 -3.00
C LEU A 112 -15.70 17.62 -3.49
N LEU A 113 -15.26 17.81 -4.74
CA LEU A 113 -15.04 19.13 -5.32
C LEU A 113 -16.36 19.88 -5.52
N GLU A 114 -17.40 19.20 -5.98
CA GLU A 114 -18.75 19.78 -6.15
C GLU A 114 -19.37 20.19 -4.81
N ALA A 115 -19.17 19.37 -3.76
CA ALA A 115 -19.64 19.66 -2.43
C ALA A 115 -18.86 20.79 -1.72
N ASN A 116 -17.64 21.10 -2.18
CA ASN A 116 -16.74 22.06 -1.55
C ASN A 116 -16.22 23.13 -2.54
N PRO A 117 -17.10 23.93 -3.17
CA PRO A 117 -16.69 24.90 -4.19
C PRO A 117 -15.72 25.97 -3.65
N LYS A 118 -15.77 26.26 -2.35
CA LYS A 118 -14.84 27.19 -1.69
C LYS A 118 -13.41 26.67 -1.67
N VAL A 119 -13.24 25.36 -1.50
CA VAL A 119 -11.92 24.70 -1.53
C VAL A 119 -11.35 24.75 -2.95
N VAL A 120 -12.18 24.50 -3.94
CA VAL A 120 -11.80 24.60 -5.36
C VAL A 120 -11.29 26.01 -5.67
N ALA A 121 -12.01 27.06 -5.25
CA ALA A 121 -11.59 28.45 -5.43
C ALA A 121 -10.24 28.74 -4.76
N GLN A 122 -10.04 28.27 -3.52
CA GLN A 122 -8.79 28.45 -2.80
C GLN A 122 -7.59 27.77 -3.47
N VAL A 123 -7.79 26.57 -4.02
CA VAL A 123 -6.74 25.85 -4.76
C VAL A 123 -6.39 26.60 -6.05
N LYS A 124 -7.39 27.13 -6.77
CA LYS A 124 -7.17 27.96 -7.97
C LYS A 124 -6.40 29.25 -7.65
N GLU A 125 -6.53 29.76 -6.42
CA GLU A 125 -5.76 30.90 -5.92
C GLU A 125 -4.32 30.56 -5.49
N GLY A 126 -3.91 29.28 -5.62
CA GLY A 126 -2.58 28.79 -5.26
C GLY A 126 -2.48 28.22 -3.83
N LYS A 127 -3.60 28.09 -3.13
CA LYS A 127 -3.63 27.53 -1.76
C LYS A 127 -3.82 26.01 -1.78
N GLU A 128 -2.84 25.27 -2.29
CA GLU A 128 -2.89 23.80 -2.38
C GLU A 128 -3.19 23.09 -1.06
N LYS A 129 -2.85 23.68 0.07
CA LYS A 129 -3.12 23.14 1.41
C LYS A 129 -4.62 22.94 1.69
N ALA A 130 -5.48 23.68 1.00
CA ALA A 130 -6.92 23.52 1.12
C ALA A 130 -7.41 22.13 0.68
N VAL A 131 -6.69 21.44 -0.21
CA VAL A 131 -6.97 20.05 -0.59
C VAL A 131 -6.89 19.09 0.60
N GLY A 132 -6.14 19.43 1.66
CA GLY A 132 -6.06 18.62 2.88
C GLY A 132 -7.41 18.33 3.53
N SER A 133 -8.36 19.25 3.46
CA SER A 133 -9.72 19.03 3.97
C SER A 133 -10.49 18.01 3.11
N LEU A 134 -10.27 18.01 1.80
CA LEU A 134 -10.85 17.02 0.87
C LEU A 134 -10.28 15.63 1.11
N ILE A 135 -8.99 15.52 1.38
CA ILE A 135 -8.34 14.26 1.74
C ILE A 135 -8.98 13.68 3.01
N GLY A 136 -9.21 14.51 4.02
CA GLY A 136 -9.89 14.08 5.25
C GLY A 136 -11.32 13.58 5.01
N GLN A 137 -12.07 14.24 4.13
CA GLN A 137 -13.41 13.82 3.74
C GLN A 137 -13.39 12.54 2.90
N ALA A 138 -12.45 12.41 1.96
CA ALA A 138 -12.27 11.20 1.17
C ALA A 138 -12.00 9.98 2.06
N LYS A 139 -11.14 10.12 3.07
CA LYS A 139 -10.87 9.04 4.03
C LYS A 139 -12.06 8.67 4.90
N LYS A 140 -12.96 9.61 5.18
CA LYS A 140 -14.21 9.31 5.89
C LYS A 140 -15.20 8.54 5.02
N SER A 141 -15.26 8.86 3.73
CA SER A 141 -16.12 8.15 2.77
C SER A 141 -15.57 6.78 2.41
N ASN A 142 -14.27 6.68 2.18
CA ASN A 142 -13.59 5.43 1.88
C ASN A 142 -12.21 5.38 2.58
N PRO A 143 -12.06 4.63 3.69
CA PRO A 143 -10.79 4.56 4.42
C PRO A 143 -9.65 3.88 3.63
N ASN A 144 -9.95 3.23 2.51
CA ASN A 144 -8.97 2.55 1.67
C ASN A 144 -8.26 3.48 0.67
N VAL A 145 -8.71 4.72 0.52
CA VAL A 145 -8.08 5.67 -0.41
C VAL A 145 -6.70 6.11 0.06
N ASP A 146 -5.76 6.21 -0.88
CA ASP A 146 -4.44 6.78 -0.62
C ASP A 146 -4.51 8.32 -0.61
N PRO A 147 -4.06 8.98 0.47
CA PRO A 147 -4.11 10.44 0.56
C PRO A 147 -3.32 11.15 -0.54
N GLY A 148 -2.19 10.58 -0.97
CA GLY A 148 -1.37 11.13 -2.05
C GLY A 148 -2.09 11.10 -3.40
N ARG A 149 -2.76 9.98 -3.70
CA ARG A 149 -3.57 9.82 -4.92
C ARG A 149 -4.77 10.76 -4.91
N VAL A 150 -5.48 10.86 -3.79
CA VAL A 150 -6.61 11.81 -3.64
C VAL A 150 -6.16 13.23 -3.94
N LYS A 151 -5.04 13.66 -3.36
CA LYS A 151 -4.48 14.98 -3.61
C LYS A 151 -4.19 15.18 -5.10
N GLN A 152 -3.51 14.24 -5.73
CA GLN A 152 -3.13 14.31 -7.14
C GLN A 152 -4.37 14.41 -8.03
N VAL A 153 -5.34 13.50 -7.87
CA VAL A 153 -6.57 13.48 -8.67
C VAL A 153 -7.39 14.76 -8.47
N CYS A 154 -7.51 15.25 -7.23
CA CYS A 154 -8.19 16.51 -6.97
C CYS A 154 -7.53 17.69 -7.67
N LEU A 155 -6.19 17.79 -7.66
CA LEU A 155 -5.45 18.85 -8.34
C LEU A 155 -5.62 18.76 -9.86
N GLU A 156 -5.55 17.55 -10.42
CA GLU A 156 -5.76 17.32 -11.86
C GLU A 156 -7.18 17.72 -12.30
N LEU A 157 -8.21 17.35 -11.53
CA LEU A 157 -9.59 17.73 -11.82
C LEU A 157 -9.82 19.23 -11.70
N ILE A 158 -9.24 19.89 -10.69
CA ILE A 158 -9.32 21.34 -10.54
C ILE A 158 -8.62 22.07 -11.70
N ALA A 159 -7.48 21.54 -12.16
CA ALA A 159 -6.76 22.10 -13.30
C ALA A 159 -7.54 21.95 -14.62
N ALA A 160 -8.37 20.91 -14.75
CA ALA A 160 -9.22 20.65 -15.90
C ALA A 160 -10.55 21.45 -15.87
N MET A 161 -10.90 22.02 -14.72
CA MET A 161 -12.08 22.88 -14.56
C MET A 161 -11.78 24.35 -14.94
#